data_fd616893a2daf81d4f84f875887d8c74
#
_entry.id   fd616893a2daf81d4f84f875887d8c74
#
_cell.length_a   1.000
_cell.length_b   1.000
_cell.length_c   1.000
_cell.angle_alpha   90.00
_cell.angle_beta   90.00
_cell.angle_gamma   90.00
#
_symmetry.space_group_name_H-M   'P 1'
#
loop_
_entity.id
_entity.type
_entity.pdbx_description
1 polymer ?
#
loop_
_entity_poly.entity_id
_entity_poly.type
_entity_poly.pdbx_seq_one_letter_code
_entity_poly.pdbx_strand_id
1 'polypeptide(L)' 'MPTLTSSETIEGVFFVEPEIFGDERGIFVETWRREWFPKGREMIQGNRADRQAGSLVGLHYHLHQADYWYVPFGA' A
#
# COMPACT_ATOMS: atom_id res chain seq x y z
N MET A 1 14.88 4.16 4.70
CA MET A 1 14.08 4.59 3.52
C MET A 1 13.49 3.37 2.84
N PRO A 2 12.22 3.40 2.48
CA PRO A 2 11.65 2.32 1.69
C PRO A 2 12.20 2.33 0.27
N THR A 3 12.06 1.22 -0.40
CA THR A 3 12.39 1.11 -1.81
C THR A 3 11.10 1.23 -2.62
N LEU A 4 11.07 2.14 -3.58
CA LEU A 4 9.96 2.31 -4.49
C LEU A 4 10.37 1.80 -5.88
N THR A 5 9.57 0.91 -6.43
CA THR A 5 9.84 0.30 -7.73
C THR A 5 8.62 0.46 -8.63
N SER A 6 8.81 0.97 -9.84
CA SER A 6 7.74 1.07 -10.82
C SER A 6 7.32 -0.31 -11.32
N SER A 7 6.03 -0.48 -11.57
CA SER A 7 5.54 -1.67 -12.27
C SER A 7 6.11 -1.72 -13.68
N GLU A 8 6.51 -2.91 -14.11
CA GLU A 8 6.99 -3.12 -15.48
C GLU A 8 5.86 -3.24 -16.50
N THR A 9 4.64 -3.47 -16.04
CA THR A 9 3.51 -3.77 -16.92
C THR A 9 2.44 -2.69 -16.91
N ILE A 10 2.33 -1.91 -15.84
CA ILE A 10 1.28 -0.89 -15.71
C ILE A 10 1.93 0.44 -15.36
N GLU A 11 1.77 1.41 -16.27
CA GLU A 11 2.26 2.76 -16.04
C GLU A 11 1.54 3.41 -14.87
N GLY A 12 2.28 4.10 -14.02
CA GLY A 12 1.72 4.81 -12.87
C GLY A 12 1.48 3.96 -11.63
N VAL A 13 1.80 2.68 -11.68
CA VAL A 13 1.73 1.77 -10.53
C VAL A 13 3.13 1.58 -9.96
N PHE A 14 3.23 1.70 -8.64
CA PHE A 14 4.49 1.56 -7.92
C PHE A 14 4.33 0.56 -6.79
N PHE A 15 5.41 -0.18 -6.52
CA PHE A 15 5.53 -1.05 -5.36
C PHE A 15 6.40 -0.38 -4.32
N VAL A 16 5.95 -0.40 -3.08
CA VAL A 16 6.70 0.13 -1.95
C VAL A 16 7.15 -1.02 -1.07
N GLU A 17 8.47 -1.14 -0.89
CA GLU A 17 9.06 -2.11 0.02
C GLU A 17 9.58 -1.35 1.24
N PRO A 18 8.82 -1.34 2.37
CA PRO A 18 9.24 -0.60 3.55
C PRO A 18 10.40 -1.30 4.27
N GLU A 19 11.14 -0.53 5.05
CA GLU A 19 12.09 -1.11 5.97
C GLU A 19 11.35 -1.74 7.14
N ILE A 20 11.80 -2.91 7.54
CA ILE A 20 11.24 -3.64 8.66
C ILE A 20 12.24 -3.63 9.81
N PHE A 21 11.81 -3.12 10.96
CA PHE A 21 12.63 -3.08 12.16
C PHE A 21 12.12 -4.14 13.13
N GLY A 22 12.97 -5.12 13.45
CA GLY A 22 12.59 -6.22 14.32
C GLY A 22 13.42 -6.25 15.59
N ASP A 23 12.81 -6.70 16.66
CA ASP A 23 13.45 -7.04 17.91
C ASP A 23 12.71 -8.21 18.57
N GLU A 24 13.07 -8.56 19.80
CA GLU A 24 12.45 -9.67 20.49
C GLU A 24 10.94 -9.49 20.78
N ARG A 25 10.42 -8.26 20.69
CA ARG A 25 9.00 -7.98 20.87
C ARG A 25 8.19 -8.14 19.59
N GLY A 26 8.84 -8.21 18.43
CA GLY A 26 8.19 -8.30 17.14
C GLY A 26 8.80 -7.38 16.12
N ILE A 27 7.98 -6.91 15.19
CA ILE A 27 8.43 -6.00 14.14
C ILE A 27 7.72 -4.66 14.22
N PHE A 28 8.39 -3.65 13.70
CA PHE A 28 7.84 -2.32 13.49
C PHE A 28 8.09 -1.94 12.03
N VAL A 29 7.04 -1.49 11.37
CA VAL A 29 7.10 -1.13 9.95
C VAL A 29 6.36 0.19 9.76
N GLU A 30 7.01 1.15 9.11
CA GLU A 30 6.33 2.36 8.66
C GLU A 30 5.72 2.05 7.29
N THR A 31 4.41 2.12 7.21
CA THR A 31 3.69 1.64 6.03
C THR A 31 3.40 2.73 5.02
N TRP A 32 3.37 3.98 5.45
CA TRP A 32 3.14 5.12 4.56
C TRP A 32 3.74 6.38 5.15
N ARG A 33 4.28 7.22 4.28
CA ARG A 33 4.75 8.55 4.64
C ARG A 33 4.58 9.46 3.42
N ARG A 34 4.02 10.62 3.62
CA ARG A 34 3.77 11.58 2.54
C ARG A 34 5.05 11.89 1.73
N GLU A 35 6.16 12.01 2.41
CA GLU A 35 7.46 12.36 1.80
C GLU A 35 7.93 11.34 0.76
N TRP A 36 7.44 10.11 0.85
CA TRP A 36 7.79 9.09 -0.14
C TRP A 36 7.17 9.37 -1.52
N PHE A 37 6.13 10.20 -1.56
CA PHE A 37 5.37 10.49 -2.76
C PHE A 37 5.24 12.02 -2.96
N PRO A 38 6.37 12.73 -3.21
CA PRO A 38 6.34 14.19 -3.28
C PRO A 38 5.48 14.75 -4.39
N LYS A 39 5.24 13.96 -5.44
CA LYS A 39 4.36 14.33 -6.56
C LYS A 39 3.00 13.64 -6.48
N GLY A 40 2.77 12.87 -5.43
CA GLY A 40 1.52 12.15 -5.23
C GLY A 40 0.45 13.02 -4.60
N ARG A 41 -0.73 12.46 -4.55
CA ARG A 41 -1.85 13.08 -3.84
C ARG A 41 -1.74 12.79 -2.35
N GLU A 42 -2.29 13.68 -1.55
CA GLU A 42 -2.38 13.43 -0.11
C GLU A 42 -3.40 12.33 0.17
N MET A 43 -3.10 11.52 1.16
CA MET A 43 -4.04 10.54 1.67
C MET A 43 -5.03 11.26 2.59
N ILE A 44 -6.29 11.19 2.27
CA ILE A 44 -7.35 11.88 3.03
C ILE A 44 -8.32 10.92 3.71
N GLN A 45 -8.25 9.62 3.42
CA GLN A 45 -9.12 8.62 4.00
C GLN A 45 -8.40 7.27 4.04
N GLY A 46 -8.49 6.60 5.17
CA GLY A 46 -8.00 5.24 5.32
C GLY A 46 -9.14 4.28 5.60
N ASN A 47 -9.12 3.12 4.99
CA ASN A 47 -10.09 2.06 5.22
C ASN A 47 -9.38 0.76 5.48
N ARG A 48 -9.98 -0.07 6.31
CA ARG A 48 -9.56 -1.45 6.49
C ARG A 48 -10.70 -2.37 6.10
N ALA A 49 -10.39 -3.39 5.31
CA ALA A 49 -11.36 -4.42 4.96
C ALA A 49 -10.75 -5.78 5.24
N ASP A 50 -11.47 -6.57 6.03
CA ASP A 50 -11.11 -7.95 6.31
C ASP A 50 -12.13 -8.83 5.59
N ARG A 51 -11.65 -9.76 4.75
CA ARG A 51 -12.52 -10.61 3.95
C ARG A 51 -12.36 -12.06 4.35
N GLN A 52 -13.46 -12.79 4.28
CA GLN A 52 -13.43 -14.23 4.49
C GLN A 52 -12.88 -14.92 3.24
N ALA A 53 -12.29 -16.09 3.43
CA ALA A 53 -11.81 -16.90 2.31
C ALA A 53 -12.96 -17.16 1.32
N GLY A 54 -12.65 -17.08 0.04
CA GLY A 54 -13.62 -17.27 -1.03
C GLY A 54 -14.45 -16.03 -1.37
N SER A 55 -14.27 -14.92 -0.66
CA SER A 55 -14.95 -13.67 -1.00
C SER A 55 -14.35 -13.06 -2.25
N LEU A 56 -15.20 -12.58 -3.14
CA LEU A 56 -14.82 -11.84 -4.32
C LEU A 56 -15.48 -10.46 -4.27
N VAL A 57 -14.67 -9.42 -4.33
CA VAL A 57 -15.14 -8.05 -4.42
C VAL A 57 -14.49 -7.39 -5.62
N GLY A 58 -15.18 -6.47 -6.22
CA GLY A 58 -14.68 -5.78 -7.41
C GLY A 58 -15.60 -6.03 -8.59
N LEU A 59 -15.20 -5.67 -9.84
CA LEU A 59 -14.02 -4.87 -10.10
C LEU A 59 -14.37 -3.39 -9.87
N HIS A 60 -13.42 -2.64 -9.29
CA HIS A 60 -13.62 -1.20 -9.04
C HIS A 60 -12.51 -0.39 -9.71
N TYR A 61 -12.84 0.80 -10.17
CA TYR A 61 -11.85 1.77 -10.60
C TYR A 61 -12.27 3.18 -10.22
N HIS A 62 -11.32 4.10 -10.22
CA HIS A 62 -11.55 5.47 -9.84
C HIS A 62 -11.01 6.41 -10.92
N LEU A 63 -11.80 7.46 -11.23
CA LEU A 63 -11.40 8.46 -12.21
C LEU A 63 -10.57 9.59 -11.60
N HIS A 64 -10.76 9.84 -10.31
CA HIS A 64 -10.22 11.05 -9.67
C HIS A 64 -9.48 10.79 -8.36
N GLN A 65 -9.18 9.54 -8.03
CA GLN A 65 -8.43 9.22 -6.83
C GLN A 65 -7.36 8.17 -7.11
N ALA A 66 -6.31 8.22 -6.30
CA ALA A 66 -5.29 7.21 -6.25
C ALA A 66 -5.47 6.35 -4.99
N ASP A 67 -5.06 5.10 -5.05
CA ASP A 67 -5.12 4.19 -3.93
C ASP A 67 -3.71 3.78 -3.50
N TYR A 68 -3.55 3.64 -2.19
CA TYR A 68 -2.38 3.05 -1.59
C TYR A 68 -2.82 1.82 -0.79
N TRP A 69 -2.35 0.66 -1.19
CA TRP A 69 -2.77 -0.60 -0.59
C TRP A 69 -1.68 -1.21 0.25
N TYR A 70 -2.06 -1.67 1.42
CA TYR A 70 -1.19 -2.43 2.31
C TYR A 70 -1.93 -3.68 2.76
N VAL A 71 -1.31 -4.86 2.54
CA VAL A 71 -1.91 -6.15 2.91
C VAL A 71 -1.13 -6.68 4.12
N PRO A 72 -1.68 -6.54 5.34
CA PRO A 72 -0.96 -7.01 6.53
C PRO A 72 -0.97 -8.53 6.68
N PHE A 73 -1.96 -9.22 6.11
CA PHE A 73 -2.09 -10.67 6.16
C PHE A 73 -2.62 -11.18 4.84
N GLY A 74 -2.12 -12.37 4.44
CA GLY A 74 -2.57 -13.00 3.23
C GLY A 74 -1.89 -12.44 2.00
N ALA A 75 -2.59 -12.51 0.90
CA ALA A 75 -2.05 -12.08 -0.38
C ALA A 75 -3.06 -11.26 -1.16
#